data_dad100d441bcf3ad0f54651e265517fb
#
_entry.id   dad100d441bcf3ad0f54651e265517fb
#
_cell.length_a   1.000
_cell.length_b   1.000
_cell.length_c   1.000
_cell.angle_alpha   90.00
_cell.angle_beta   90.00
_cell.angle_gamma   90.00
#
_symmetry.space_group_name_H-M   'P 1'
#
loop_
_entity.id
_entity.type
_entity.pdbx_description
1 polymer ?
#
loop_
_entity_poly.entity_id
_entity_poly.type
_entity_poly.pdbx_seq_one_letter_code
_entity_poly.pdbx_strand_id
1 'polypeptide(L)'
;MLNESIKMALQGMVSNKLRTFLTLLGIIIGVGAVIAMVSLGFGLKENVKSNISKLGSNLLIITSGGRTASGARLAAGEGVKLTYDDMQAIGKQVDGIANITASVNRSYQMVAGNQNWTSRVEGTTPSNFTISSLEVDDGRILNDRDLISRGRVAVIGKTVADSLFPEGNPVGKIMRINKAPFQVIGVLKSKGQGSMGMDQDDVVYVPLTTAQNRMMGITNVQRITVQAENENIINDVQADVEQVLRTRHKIKEGANDDFTVGNMAQIMETMMETANNITILLGCIAAISLLVGGIGIMNIMLGSVTERTREIGIRKALGATYNNILLQFLVESMVIGIIGGTLGVMLGIGASCIISSMAGWNTVISVWAIVIAVIFSVGIGLFFGIYPARKAALLDPIDALRYE
;
A
#
# COMPACT_ATOMS: atom_id res chain seq x y z
N MET A 1 26.43 3.41 -42.72
CA MET A 1 25.71 2.16 -42.44
C MET A 1 24.66 2.32 -41.34
N LEU A 2 25.03 2.67 -40.07
CA LEU A 2 24.04 2.76 -38.98
C LEU A 2 22.94 3.81 -39.24
N ASN A 3 23.31 5.03 -39.67
CA ASN A 3 22.36 6.08 -40.00
C ASN A 3 21.43 5.71 -41.17
N GLU A 4 21.92 4.98 -42.15
CA GLU A 4 21.13 4.51 -43.31
C GLU A 4 20.16 3.41 -42.86
N SER A 5 20.58 2.49 -41.96
CA SER A 5 19.72 1.45 -41.40
C SER A 5 18.60 2.05 -40.56
N ILE A 6 18.88 3.09 -39.74
CA ILE A 6 17.84 3.81 -38.98
C ILE A 6 16.86 4.53 -39.92
N LYS A 7 17.35 5.18 -40.99
CA LYS A 7 16.51 5.87 -41.97
C LYS A 7 15.61 4.89 -42.73
N MET A 8 16.14 3.70 -43.09
CA MET A 8 15.37 2.62 -43.71
C MET A 8 14.34 2.01 -42.74
N ALA A 9 14.68 1.85 -41.46
CA ALA A 9 13.75 1.39 -40.44
C ALA A 9 12.56 2.38 -40.31
N LEU A 10 12.81 3.65 -40.25
CA LEU A 10 11.78 4.71 -40.20
C LEU A 10 10.91 4.74 -41.48
N GLN A 11 11.51 4.59 -42.66
CA GLN A 11 10.77 4.51 -43.92
C GLN A 11 9.91 3.25 -44.02
N GLY A 12 10.43 2.11 -43.55
CA GLY A 12 9.68 0.84 -43.52
C GLY A 12 8.45 0.92 -42.58
N MET A 13 8.56 1.64 -41.47
CA MET A 13 7.42 1.88 -40.57
C MET A 13 6.33 2.75 -41.21
N VAL A 14 6.67 3.67 -42.07
CA VAL A 14 5.70 4.55 -42.75
C VAL A 14 4.99 3.87 -43.93
N SER A 15 5.61 2.89 -44.57
CA SER A 15 5.04 2.20 -45.75
C SER A 15 3.84 1.30 -45.39
N ASN A 16 3.80 0.73 -44.21
CA ASN A 16 2.72 -0.19 -43.71
C ASN A 16 2.15 0.29 -42.39
N LYS A 17 1.49 1.45 -42.39
CA LYS A 17 1.02 2.16 -41.19
C LYS A 17 0.20 1.32 -40.22
N LEU A 18 -0.76 0.52 -40.72
CA LEU A 18 -1.65 -0.29 -39.87
C LEU A 18 -0.87 -1.39 -39.13
N ARG A 19 0.06 -2.06 -39.81
CA ARG A 19 0.87 -3.14 -39.26
C ARG A 19 1.83 -2.58 -38.20
N THR A 20 2.51 -1.49 -38.53
CA THR A 20 3.42 -0.80 -37.58
C THR A 20 2.70 -0.32 -36.35
N PHE A 21 1.50 0.27 -36.51
CA PHE A 21 0.67 0.71 -35.42
C PHE A 21 0.28 -0.45 -34.48
N LEU A 22 -0.21 -1.55 -35.03
CA LEU A 22 -0.61 -2.74 -34.24
C LEU A 22 0.55 -3.34 -33.44
N THR A 23 1.77 -3.31 -33.99
CA THR A 23 2.94 -3.84 -33.28
C THR A 23 3.43 -2.89 -32.20
N LEU A 24 3.56 -1.61 -32.56
CA LEU A 24 3.91 -0.60 -31.58
C LEU A 24 2.90 -0.61 -30.44
N LEU A 25 1.61 -0.78 -30.73
CA LEU A 25 0.55 -0.88 -29.73
C LEU A 25 0.81 -2.04 -28.74
N GLY A 26 1.21 -3.21 -29.24
CA GLY A 26 1.54 -4.36 -28.38
C GLY A 26 2.71 -4.06 -27.42
N ILE A 27 3.77 -3.41 -27.92
CA ILE A 27 4.92 -3.02 -27.11
C ILE A 27 4.54 -1.89 -26.14
N ILE A 28 3.82 -0.89 -26.60
CA ILE A 28 3.39 0.26 -25.82
C ILE A 28 2.52 -0.20 -24.64
N ILE A 29 1.54 -1.05 -24.90
CA ILE A 29 0.68 -1.63 -23.87
C ILE A 29 1.52 -2.49 -22.92
N GLY A 30 2.39 -3.36 -23.44
CA GLY A 30 3.25 -4.23 -22.63
C GLY A 30 4.15 -3.44 -21.68
N VAL A 31 4.91 -2.48 -22.20
CA VAL A 31 5.82 -1.63 -21.42
C VAL A 31 5.04 -0.72 -20.48
N GLY A 32 3.94 -0.11 -20.97
CA GLY A 32 3.07 0.73 -20.15
C GLY A 32 2.46 -0.02 -18.96
N ALA A 33 2.00 -1.25 -19.20
CA ALA A 33 1.49 -2.13 -18.14
C ALA A 33 2.58 -2.48 -17.11
N VAL A 34 3.81 -2.82 -17.55
CA VAL A 34 4.94 -3.07 -16.66
C VAL A 34 5.16 -1.89 -15.73
N ILE A 35 5.27 -0.68 -16.28
CA ILE A 35 5.54 0.52 -15.49
C ILE A 35 4.40 0.83 -14.52
N ALA A 36 3.15 0.79 -14.99
CA ALA A 36 1.99 1.04 -14.15
C ALA A 36 1.91 0.03 -13.00
N MET A 37 2.08 -1.27 -13.26
CA MET A 37 2.01 -2.33 -12.26
C MET A 37 3.16 -2.27 -11.25
N VAL A 38 4.38 -2.02 -11.71
CA VAL A 38 5.54 -1.88 -10.82
C VAL A 38 5.42 -0.63 -9.96
N SER A 39 4.96 0.50 -10.53
CA SER A 39 4.71 1.73 -9.79
C SER A 39 3.63 1.55 -8.71
N LEU A 40 2.55 0.80 -9.01
CA LEU A 40 1.53 0.41 -8.04
C LEU A 40 2.11 -0.47 -6.92
N GLY A 41 2.92 -1.47 -7.26
CA GLY A 41 3.57 -2.34 -6.28
C GLY A 41 4.47 -1.59 -5.31
N PHE A 42 5.29 -0.66 -5.80
CA PHE A 42 6.10 0.22 -4.95
C PHE A 42 5.24 1.18 -4.14
N GLY A 43 4.18 1.74 -4.72
CA GLY A 43 3.22 2.60 -4.02
C GLY A 43 2.53 1.87 -2.86
N LEU A 44 2.12 0.63 -3.05
CA LEU A 44 1.55 -0.22 -1.99
C LEU A 44 2.54 -0.43 -0.84
N LYS A 45 3.80 -0.77 -1.15
CA LYS A 45 4.85 -0.95 -0.14
C LYS A 45 5.09 0.34 0.66
N GLU A 46 5.17 1.47 -0.01
CA GLU A 46 5.40 2.77 0.64
C GLU A 46 4.19 3.19 1.50
N ASN A 47 2.97 2.95 1.04
CA ASN A 47 1.76 3.17 1.83
C ASN A 47 1.72 2.31 3.10
N VAL A 48 2.01 1.02 2.99
CA VAL A 48 2.11 0.12 4.14
C VAL A 48 3.16 0.65 5.12
N LYS A 49 4.37 0.95 4.64
CA LYS A 49 5.47 1.48 5.46
C LYS A 49 5.11 2.80 6.14
N SER A 50 4.54 3.76 5.41
CA SER A 50 4.15 5.07 5.94
C SER A 50 3.05 4.97 7.00
N ASN A 51 2.03 4.14 6.76
CA ASN A 51 0.94 3.95 7.72
C ASN A 51 1.42 3.33 9.03
N ILE A 52 2.37 2.43 8.95
CA ILE A 52 2.91 1.72 10.12
C ILE A 52 3.92 2.58 10.87
N SER A 53 4.75 3.35 10.17
CA SER A 53 5.65 4.32 10.81
C SER A 53 4.90 5.34 11.66
N LYS A 54 3.65 5.65 11.30
CA LYS A 54 2.77 6.55 12.07
C LYS A 54 2.16 5.89 13.31
N LEU A 55 1.98 4.58 13.30
CA LEU A 55 1.37 3.82 14.40
C LEU A 55 2.41 3.27 15.39
N GLY A 56 3.66 3.10 14.95
CA GLY A 56 4.73 2.39 15.69
C GLY A 56 4.68 0.89 15.44
N SER A 57 5.83 0.33 15.05
CA SER A 57 6.00 -1.12 14.80
C SER A 57 6.12 -1.94 16.09
N ASN A 58 6.40 -1.27 17.23
CA ASN A 58 6.62 -1.87 18.53
C ASN A 58 5.35 -1.98 19.40
N LEU A 59 4.17 -2.16 18.76
CA LEU A 59 2.88 -2.23 19.46
C LEU A 59 2.31 -3.65 19.47
N LEU A 60 1.83 -4.08 20.65
CA LEU A 60 0.96 -5.22 20.84
C LEU A 60 -0.47 -4.74 21.13
N ILE A 61 -1.43 -5.28 20.42
CA ILE A 61 -2.86 -4.96 20.59
C ILE A 61 -3.56 -6.19 21.13
N ILE A 62 -4.07 -6.09 22.35
CA ILE A 62 -4.76 -7.16 23.03
C ILE A 62 -6.25 -6.86 23.01
N THR A 63 -7.02 -7.81 22.52
CA THR A 63 -8.50 -7.73 22.45
C THR A 63 -9.12 -8.96 23.09
N SER A 64 -10.31 -8.78 23.70
CA SER A 64 -11.08 -9.93 24.20
C SER A 64 -11.67 -10.72 23.04
N GLY A 65 -11.75 -12.03 23.20
CA GLY A 65 -12.24 -12.97 22.19
C GLY A 65 -11.13 -13.87 21.68
N GLY A 66 -11.28 -15.16 21.89
CA GLY A 66 -10.38 -16.21 21.43
C GLY A 66 -10.93 -16.94 20.20
N ARG A 67 -10.18 -17.95 19.74
CA ARG A 67 -10.68 -18.94 18.77
C ARG A 67 -11.28 -20.11 19.51
N THR A 68 -12.44 -20.60 19.06
CA THR A 68 -12.97 -21.89 19.53
C THR A 68 -12.03 -23.02 19.09
N ALA A 69 -12.12 -24.18 19.75
CA ALA A 69 -11.38 -25.39 19.37
C ALA A 69 -11.63 -25.81 17.90
N SER A 70 -12.77 -25.38 17.31
CA SER A 70 -13.11 -25.59 15.91
C SER A 70 -12.56 -24.50 14.97
N GLY A 71 -11.77 -23.54 15.47
CA GLY A 71 -11.17 -22.45 14.69
C GLY A 71 -12.10 -21.25 14.38
N ALA A 72 -13.36 -21.31 14.78
CA ALA A 72 -14.27 -20.17 14.65
C ALA A 72 -13.87 -19.07 15.65
N ARG A 73 -13.86 -17.81 15.19
CA ARG A 73 -13.68 -16.67 16.08
C ARG A 73 -14.94 -16.50 16.91
N LEU A 74 -14.77 -16.45 18.23
CA LEU A 74 -15.81 -15.93 19.11
C LEU A 74 -16.05 -14.45 18.75
N ALA A 75 -17.32 -14.04 18.76
CA ALA A 75 -17.63 -12.63 18.55
C ALA A 75 -16.93 -11.79 19.61
N ALA A 76 -16.46 -10.61 19.22
CA ALA A 76 -15.80 -9.69 20.14
C ALA A 76 -16.74 -9.41 21.34
N GLY A 77 -16.36 -9.87 22.54
CA GLY A 77 -17.16 -9.75 23.75
C GLY A 77 -17.80 -11.05 24.28
N GLU A 78 -17.71 -12.16 23.55
CA GLU A 78 -18.05 -13.50 24.06
C GLU A 78 -16.79 -14.14 24.64
N GLY A 79 -16.71 -14.24 25.97
CA GLY A 79 -15.57 -14.81 26.70
C GLY A 79 -15.28 -14.02 27.97
N VAL A 80 -14.18 -14.35 28.65
CA VAL A 80 -13.70 -13.57 29.79
C VAL A 80 -13.28 -12.19 29.26
N LYS A 81 -13.81 -11.15 29.89
CA LYS A 81 -13.62 -9.78 29.43
C LYS A 81 -12.32 -9.25 30.00
N LEU A 82 -11.48 -8.68 29.13
CA LEU A 82 -10.32 -7.91 29.56
C LEU A 82 -10.74 -6.80 30.54
N THR A 83 -9.94 -6.57 31.55
CA THR A 83 -10.22 -5.58 32.59
C THR A 83 -9.10 -4.53 32.68
N TYR A 84 -9.39 -3.43 33.34
CA TYR A 84 -8.36 -2.44 33.67
C TYR A 84 -7.27 -3.02 34.60
N ASP A 85 -7.65 -3.95 35.49
CA ASP A 85 -6.71 -4.63 36.39
C ASP A 85 -5.74 -5.57 35.61
N ASP A 86 -6.16 -6.11 34.47
CA ASP A 86 -5.28 -6.89 33.59
C ASP A 86 -4.21 -5.99 32.98
N MET A 87 -4.60 -4.79 32.49
CA MET A 87 -3.63 -3.79 32.01
C MET A 87 -2.60 -3.42 33.11
N GLN A 88 -3.06 -3.21 34.33
CA GLN A 88 -2.16 -2.88 35.45
C GLN A 88 -1.22 -4.05 35.80
N ALA A 89 -1.71 -5.28 35.74
CA ALA A 89 -0.90 -6.46 36.00
C ALA A 89 0.17 -6.64 34.94
N ILE A 90 -0.17 -6.50 33.66
CA ILE A 90 0.79 -6.52 32.54
C ILE A 90 1.87 -5.46 32.78
N GLY A 91 1.49 -4.22 33.03
CA GLY A 91 2.46 -3.14 33.22
C GLY A 91 3.36 -3.28 34.45
N LYS A 92 3.01 -4.16 35.43
CA LYS A 92 3.82 -4.42 36.63
C LYS A 92 4.69 -5.68 36.53
N GLN A 93 4.27 -6.66 35.74
CA GLN A 93 4.87 -8.01 35.73
C GLN A 93 5.67 -8.31 34.48
N VAL A 94 5.51 -7.51 33.43
CA VAL A 94 6.21 -7.70 32.16
C VAL A 94 7.27 -6.61 32.01
N ASP A 95 8.50 -7.03 31.81
CA ASP A 95 9.63 -6.14 31.57
C ASP A 95 9.68 -5.70 30.09
N GLY A 96 10.36 -4.58 29.78
CA GLY A 96 10.52 -4.09 28.41
C GLY A 96 9.31 -3.35 27.84
N ILE A 97 8.36 -2.92 28.70
CA ILE A 97 7.21 -2.10 28.32
C ILE A 97 7.55 -0.62 28.50
N ALA A 98 7.54 0.14 27.39
CA ALA A 98 7.69 1.60 27.44
C ALA A 98 6.40 2.30 27.89
N ASN A 99 5.26 1.90 27.31
CA ASN A 99 3.95 2.45 27.65
C ASN A 99 2.85 1.39 27.55
N ILE A 100 1.80 1.55 28.34
CA ILE A 100 0.61 0.69 28.27
C ILE A 100 -0.65 1.54 28.43
N THR A 101 -1.70 1.21 27.66
CA THR A 101 -3.00 1.87 27.72
C THR A 101 -4.14 0.86 27.56
N ALA A 102 -5.28 1.21 28.15
CA ALA A 102 -6.53 0.47 27.92
C ALA A 102 -7.57 1.43 27.35
N SER A 103 -8.42 0.93 26.47
CA SER A 103 -9.47 1.74 25.87
C SER A 103 -10.81 1.01 25.72
N VAL A 104 -11.86 1.83 25.72
CA VAL A 104 -13.22 1.47 25.32
C VAL A 104 -13.73 2.52 24.38
N ASN A 105 -14.48 2.15 23.38
CA ASN A 105 -15.06 3.12 22.45
C ASN A 105 -16.54 2.83 22.15
N ARG A 106 -17.27 3.91 21.89
CA ARG A 106 -18.65 3.87 21.41
C ARG A 106 -18.98 5.22 20.76
N SER A 107 -19.80 5.18 19.71
CA SER A 107 -20.30 6.42 19.11
C SER A 107 -21.42 7.00 19.95
N TYR A 108 -21.39 8.31 20.16
CA TYR A 108 -22.41 9.07 20.86
C TYR A 108 -22.72 10.37 20.14
N GLN A 109 -23.97 10.80 20.29
CA GLN A 109 -24.36 12.14 19.90
C GLN A 109 -23.89 13.12 20.98
N MET A 110 -23.29 14.21 20.53
CA MET A 110 -22.80 15.33 21.34
C MET A 110 -23.58 16.59 21.00
N VAL A 111 -23.75 17.46 21.98
CA VAL A 111 -24.46 18.73 21.84
C VAL A 111 -23.69 19.82 22.56
N ALA A 112 -23.44 20.92 21.87
CA ALA A 112 -22.88 22.14 22.42
C ALA A 112 -23.67 23.35 21.91
N GLY A 113 -24.35 24.07 22.79
CA GLY A 113 -25.26 25.16 22.40
C GLY A 113 -26.35 24.64 21.46
N ASN A 114 -26.41 25.16 20.22
CA ASN A 114 -27.35 24.78 19.18
C ASN A 114 -26.76 23.78 18.18
N GLN A 115 -25.50 23.38 18.35
CA GLN A 115 -24.82 22.46 17.46
C GLN A 115 -24.91 21.03 18.00
N ASN A 116 -25.05 20.05 17.10
CA ASN A 116 -24.99 18.64 17.43
C ASN A 116 -24.10 17.89 16.43
N TRP A 117 -23.39 16.89 16.91
CA TRP A 117 -22.51 16.05 16.13
C TRP A 117 -22.49 14.64 16.68
N THR A 118 -22.34 13.64 15.84
CA THR A 118 -22.17 12.24 16.27
C THR A 118 -20.75 11.83 15.96
N SER A 119 -19.99 11.46 16.98
CA SER A 119 -18.60 11.05 16.84
C SER A 119 -18.26 9.87 17.75
N ARG A 120 -17.12 9.28 17.52
CA ARG A 120 -16.56 8.23 18.35
C ARG A 120 -16.01 8.82 19.64
N VAL A 121 -16.53 8.34 20.77
CA VAL A 121 -15.98 8.65 22.09
C VAL A 121 -15.13 7.48 22.54
N GLU A 122 -13.88 7.75 22.85
CA GLU A 122 -12.90 6.79 23.34
C GLU A 122 -12.52 7.11 24.77
N GLY A 123 -12.92 6.20 25.69
CA GLY A 123 -12.44 6.22 27.07
C GLY A 123 -11.06 5.59 27.13
N THR A 124 -10.06 6.31 27.59
CA THR A 124 -8.66 5.87 27.55
C THR A 124 -7.86 6.34 28.77
N THR A 125 -6.64 5.82 28.91
CA THR A 125 -5.65 6.28 29.89
C THR A 125 -4.73 7.35 29.29
N PRO A 126 -4.04 8.17 30.11
CA PRO A 126 -3.15 9.21 29.62
C PRO A 126 -2.05 8.72 28.69
N SER A 127 -1.52 7.52 28.91
CA SER A 127 -0.47 6.92 28.08
C SER A 127 -0.88 6.77 26.59
N ASN A 128 -2.18 6.76 26.30
CA ASN A 128 -2.67 6.66 24.91
C ASN A 128 -2.21 7.84 24.03
N PHE A 129 -2.10 9.02 24.62
CA PHE A 129 -1.65 10.21 23.87
C PHE A 129 -0.20 10.08 23.43
N THR A 130 0.65 9.45 24.24
CA THR A 130 2.03 9.13 23.89
C THR A 130 2.11 8.01 22.85
N ILE A 131 1.43 6.88 23.10
CA ILE A 131 1.41 5.72 22.19
C ILE A 131 0.91 6.10 20.81
N SER A 132 -0.16 6.89 20.73
CA SER A 132 -0.79 7.30 19.48
C SER A 132 -0.19 8.59 18.91
N SER A 133 0.87 9.15 19.51
CA SER A 133 1.51 10.41 19.08
C SER A 133 0.47 11.52 18.85
N LEU A 134 -0.41 11.72 19.85
CA LEU A 134 -1.45 12.73 19.80
C LEU A 134 -0.92 14.02 20.42
N GLU A 135 -0.80 15.07 19.64
CA GLU A 135 -0.38 16.40 20.10
C GLU A 135 -1.57 17.31 20.30
N VAL A 136 -1.48 18.16 21.32
CA VAL A 136 -2.50 19.17 21.62
C VAL A 136 -2.17 20.46 20.87
N ASP A 137 -3.17 21.05 20.23
CA ASP A 137 -3.10 22.38 19.62
C ASP A 137 -3.39 23.46 20.66
N ASP A 138 -4.40 23.23 21.49
CA ASP A 138 -4.77 24.17 22.60
C ASP A 138 -5.26 23.37 23.80
N GLY A 139 -4.93 23.89 25.01
CA GLY A 139 -5.31 23.30 26.29
C GLY A 139 -4.33 22.20 26.77
N ARG A 140 -4.84 21.10 27.30
CA ARG A 140 -4.05 20.01 27.88
C ARG A 140 -4.63 18.63 27.54
N ILE A 141 -3.80 17.58 27.62
CA ILE A 141 -4.23 16.16 27.56
C ILE A 141 -4.84 15.71 28.89
N LEU A 142 -5.41 14.49 28.88
CA LEU A 142 -5.81 13.79 30.11
C LEU A 142 -4.61 13.50 31.00
N ASN A 143 -4.83 13.53 32.31
CA ASN A 143 -3.84 13.15 33.32
C ASN A 143 -4.39 12.07 34.27
N ASP A 144 -3.53 11.52 35.13
CA ASP A 144 -3.93 10.47 36.08
C ASP A 144 -4.96 10.94 37.11
N ARG A 145 -4.96 12.23 37.44
CA ARG A 145 -5.98 12.83 38.36
C ARG A 145 -7.37 12.76 37.72
N ASP A 146 -7.47 13.05 36.41
CA ASP A 146 -8.73 12.97 35.69
C ASP A 146 -9.27 11.53 35.69
N LEU A 147 -8.37 10.54 35.56
CA LEU A 147 -8.71 9.10 35.59
C LEU A 147 -9.19 8.66 36.98
N ILE A 148 -8.44 9.02 38.04
CA ILE A 148 -8.74 8.64 39.44
C ILE A 148 -10.03 9.31 39.93
N SER A 149 -10.20 10.62 39.67
CA SER A 149 -11.36 11.39 40.10
C SER A 149 -12.62 11.11 39.27
N ARG A 150 -12.52 10.29 38.19
CA ARG A 150 -13.58 10.07 37.21
C ARG A 150 -14.11 11.41 36.65
N GLY A 151 -13.17 12.31 36.33
CA GLY A 151 -13.43 13.65 35.85
C GLY A 151 -14.30 13.66 34.59
N ARG A 152 -15.26 14.60 34.54
CA ARG A 152 -16.06 14.83 33.33
C ARG A 152 -15.35 15.82 32.41
N VAL A 153 -14.19 15.41 31.93
CA VAL A 153 -13.35 16.21 31.04
C VAL A 153 -13.19 15.47 29.70
N ALA A 154 -12.98 16.24 28.65
CA ALA A 154 -12.83 15.68 27.31
C ALA A 154 -11.73 16.42 26.52
N VAL A 155 -10.93 15.68 25.76
CA VAL A 155 -10.03 16.19 24.73
C VAL A 155 -10.66 15.84 23.38
N ILE A 156 -10.83 16.82 22.51
CA ILE A 156 -11.56 16.66 21.25
C ILE A 156 -10.64 16.79 20.05
N GLY A 157 -10.91 16.02 19.01
CA GLY A 157 -10.24 16.17 17.72
C GLY A 157 -10.73 17.39 16.95
N LYS A 158 -9.99 17.78 15.93
CA LYS A 158 -10.23 19.03 15.18
C LYS A 158 -11.61 19.06 14.51
N THR A 159 -12.04 17.97 13.88
CA THR A 159 -13.35 17.88 13.22
C THR A 159 -14.49 18.08 14.20
N VAL A 160 -14.39 17.50 15.41
CA VAL A 160 -15.39 17.68 16.47
C VAL A 160 -15.39 19.13 16.98
N ALA A 161 -14.20 19.73 17.13
CA ALA A 161 -14.06 21.13 17.56
C ALA A 161 -14.75 22.07 16.54
N ASP A 162 -14.46 21.92 15.27
CA ASP A 162 -15.00 22.77 14.19
C ASP A 162 -16.52 22.57 14.02
N SER A 163 -17.03 21.33 14.23
CA SER A 163 -18.46 21.01 14.10
C SER A 163 -19.30 21.50 15.28
N LEU A 164 -18.81 21.40 16.51
CA LEU A 164 -19.55 21.77 17.72
C LEU A 164 -19.32 23.21 18.18
N PHE A 165 -18.17 23.80 17.83
CA PHE A 165 -17.76 25.12 18.26
C PHE A 165 -17.25 25.97 17.09
N PRO A 166 -18.06 26.20 16.04
CA PRO A 166 -17.65 26.92 14.83
C PRO A 166 -17.19 28.36 15.15
N GLU A 167 -17.67 28.92 16.25
CA GLU A 167 -17.32 30.27 16.72
C GLU A 167 -16.53 30.22 18.05
N GLY A 168 -15.23 30.40 17.95
CA GLY A 168 -14.34 30.60 19.08
C GLY A 168 -13.76 29.34 19.73
N ASN A 169 -12.88 29.55 20.68
CA ASN A 169 -12.12 28.49 21.35
C ASN A 169 -13.04 27.54 22.14
N PRO A 170 -12.98 26.24 21.90
CA PRO A 170 -13.77 25.22 22.62
C PRO A 170 -13.22 24.95 24.05
N VAL A 171 -11.94 25.24 24.33
CA VAL A 171 -11.30 24.93 25.62
C VAL A 171 -11.99 25.68 26.74
N GLY A 172 -12.35 24.96 27.82
CA GLY A 172 -13.10 25.47 28.95
C GLY A 172 -14.62 25.44 28.81
N LYS A 173 -15.16 25.29 27.58
CA LYS A 173 -16.60 25.18 27.34
C LYS A 173 -17.13 23.81 27.70
N ILE A 174 -18.45 23.73 27.92
CA ILE A 174 -19.15 22.51 28.27
C ILE A 174 -19.90 21.97 27.04
N MET A 175 -19.70 20.70 26.76
CA MET A 175 -20.51 19.93 25.82
C MET A 175 -21.23 18.79 26.53
N ARG A 176 -22.35 18.34 26.01
CA ARG A 176 -23.07 17.16 26.51
C ARG A 176 -22.77 15.96 25.64
N ILE A 177 -22.28 14.89 26.25
CA ILE A 177 -22.12 13.59 25.62
C ILE A 177 -23.12 12.64 26.25
N ASN A 178 -24.03 12.06 25.46
CA ASN A 178 -25.07 11.17 25.97
C ASN A 178 -25.79 11.76 27.20
N LYS A 179 -26.24 13.02 27.12
CA LYS A 179 -26.93 13.79 28.18
C LYS A 179 -26.06 14.19 29.37
N ALA A 180 -24.84 13.69 29.51
CA ALA A 180 -23.92 14.07 30.60
C ALA A 180 -23.03 15.24 30.16
N PRO A 181 -22.84 16.27 31.04
CA PRO A 181 -21.98 17.42 30.76
C PRO A 181 -20.51 17.02 30.90
N PHE A 182 -19.69 17.42 29.91
CA PHE A 182 -18.22 17.31 29.90
C PHE A 182 -17.59 18.65 29.60
N GLN A 183 -16.53 18.97 30.30
CA GLN A 183 -15.73 20.16 30.02
C GLN A 183 -14.65 19.81 28.99
N VAL A 184 -14.55 20.59 27.94
CA VAL A 184 -13.46 20.48 26.97
C VAL A 184 -12.19 21.03 27.62
N ILE A 185 -11.14 20.23 27.76
CA ILE A 185 -9.86 20.60 28.36
C ILE A 185 -8.73 20.72 27.34
N GLY A 186 -8.93 20.26 26.13
CA GLY A 186 -7.94 20.39 25.06
C GLY A 186 -8.52 20.04 23.70
N VAL A 187 -7.87 20.56 22.66
CA VAL A 187 -8.12 20.28 21.25
C VAL A 187 -6.85 19.68 20.65
N LEU A 188 -6.98 18.60 19.92
CA LEU A 188 -5.85 17.94 19.27
C LEU A 188 -5.47 18.66 17.97
N LYS A 189 -4.20 18.60 17.62
CA LYS A 189 -3.73 18.96 16.29
C LYS A 189 -4.35 18.03 15.25
N SER A 190 -4.73 18.58 14.11
CA SER A 190 -5.28 17.77 13.02
C SER A 190 -4.26 16.78 12.49
N LYS A 191 -4.68 15.51 12.37
CA LYS A 191 -3.97 14.43 11.67
C LYS A 191 -4.48 14.24 10.24
N GLY A 192 -5.65 14.80 9.93
CA GLY A 192 -6.29 14.69 8.64
C GLY A 192 -6.93 13.33 8.37
N GLN A 193 -7.14 13.05 7.09
CA GLN A 193 -7.71 11.78 6.69
C GLN A 193 -6.66 10.67 6.76
N GLY A 194 -7.04 9.57 7.39
CA GLY A 194 -6.25 8.35 7.44
C GLY A 194 -6.39 7.51 6.17
N SER A 195 -5.79 6.32 6.22
CA SER A 195 -5.95 5.31 5.16
C SER A 195 -7.42 5.00 4.95
N MET A 196 -7.85 4.87 3.71
CA MET A 196 -9.25 4.62 3.30
C MET A 196 -10.21 5.80 3.52
N GLY A 197 -9.70 7.04 3.65
CA GLY A 197 -10.56 8.23 3.76
C GLY A 197 -11.28 8.39 5.10
N MET A 198 -10.93 7.59 6.12
CA MET A 198 -11.49 7.78 7.47
C MET A 198 -10.88 9.02 8.13
N ASP A 199 -11.76 9.89 8.64
CA ASP A 199 -11.34 11.07 9.40
C ASP A 199 -10.79 10.65 10.77
N GLN A 200 -9.49 10.94 11.00
CA GLN A 200 -8.82 10.65 12.28
C GLN A 200 -9.12 11.70 13.34
N ASP A 201 -9.61 12.84 12.93
CA ASP A 201 -9.90 13.98 13.78
C ASP A 201 -11.33 13.97 14.33
N ASP A 202 -12.17 13.01 13.85
CA ASP A 202 -13.54 12.82 14.35
C ASP A 202 -13.58 11.87 15.55
N VAL A 203 -13.02 12.32 16.67
CA VAL A 203 -12.90 11.55 17.92
C VAL A 203 -12.92 12.46 19.15
N VAL A 204 -13.43 11.90 20.26
CA VAL A 204 -13.42 12.52 21.58
C VAL A 204 -12.80 11.57 22.58
N TYR A 205 -11.77 12.01 23.27
CA TYR A 205 -11.09 11.25 24.32
C TYR A 205 -11.60 11.69 25.71
N VAL A 206 -12.00 10.72 26.52
CA VAL A 206 -12.43 10.93 27.90
C VAL A 206 -11.68 9.96 28.82
N PRO A 207 -11.60 10.21 30.15
CA PRO A 207 -10.97 9.26 31.06
C PRO A 207 -11.67 7.89 31.01
N LEU A 208 -10.90 6.82 30.94
CA LEU A 208 -11.40 5.43 30.85
C LEU A 208 -12.45 5.15 31.92
N THR A 209 -12.14 5.48 33.18
CA THR A 209 -13.03 5.25 34.31
C THR A 209 -14.35 6.03 34.20
N THR A 210 -14.33 7.21 33.59
CA THR A 210 -15.55 8.01 33.34
C THR A 210 -16.38 7.36 32.23
N ALA A 211 -15.74 6.91 31.14
CA ALA A 211 -16.42 6.20 30.05
C ALA A 211 -17.08 4.92 30.56
N GLN A 212 -16.35 4.09 31.31
CA GLN A 212 -16.86 2.85 31.86
C GLN A 212 -18.06 3.05 32.77
N ASN A 213 -17.90 3.89 33.81
CA ASN A 213 -18.88 3.96 34.88
C ASN A 213 -20.07 4.87 34.57
N ARG A 214 -19.86 5.98 33.83
CA ARG A 214 -20.89 7.00 33.64
C ARG A 214 -21.55 6.97 32.27
N MET A 215 -20.89 6.40 31.27
CA MET A 215 -21.41 6.42 29.90
C MET A 215 -21.87 5.03 29.43
N MET A 216 -21.10 3.99 29.73
CA MET A 216 -21.31 2.66 29.17
C MET A 216 -21.87 1.67 30.18
N GLY A 217 -21.69 1.86 31.49
CA GLY A 217 -22.12 0.93 32.55
C GLY A 217 -21.38 -0.40 32.47
N ILE A 218 -20.11 -0.40 32.11
CA ILE A 218 -19.26 -1.60 31.94
C ILE A 218 -18.01 -1.50 32.82
N THR A 219 -17.44 -2.63 33.17
CA THR A 219 -16.17 -2.73 33.91
C THR A 219 -15.01 -3.25 33.08
N ASN A 220 -15.33 -3.84 31.91
CA ASN A 220 -14.35 -4.36 30.99
C ASN A 220 -13.77 -3.28 30.07
N VAL A 221 -12.61 -3.58 29.49
CA VAL A 221 -11.99 -2.82 28.40
C VAL A 221 -12.13 -3.60 27.10
N GLN A 222 -12.18 -2.89 26.00
CA GLN A 222 -12.27 -3.49 24.66
C GLN A 222 -10.89 -3.83 24.10
N ARG A 223 -9.90 -3.02 24.49
CA ARG A 223 -8.52 -3.12 23.99
C ARG A 223 -7.54 -2.72 25.06
N ILE A 224 -6.43 -3.46 25.14
CA ILE A 224 -5.22 -3.04 25.82
C ILE A 224 -4.14 -2.91 24.76
N THR A 225 -3.43 -1.79 24.74
CA THR A 225 -2.30 -1.57 23.81
C THR A 225 -1.03 -1.46 24.64
N VAL A 226 -0.06 -2.28 24.31
CA VAL A 226 1.26 -2.32 24.95
C VAL A 226 2.28 -1.82 23.93
N GLN A 227 3.10 -0.86 24.31
CA GLN A 227 4.26 -0.40 23.54
C GLN A 227 5.52 -1.00 24.16
N ALA A 228 6.21 -1.85 23.40
CA ALA A 228 7.51 -2.36 23.80
C ALA A 228 8.58 -1.24 23.67
N GLU A 229 9.67 -1.31 24.42
CA GLU A 229 10.78 -0.34 24.34
C GLU A 229 11.43 -0.33 22.95
N ASN A 230 11.51 -1.48 22.27
CA ASN A 230 12.02 -1.58 20.91
C ASN A 230 11.40 -2.78 20.17
N GLU A 231 11.57 -2.83 18.86
CA GLU A 231 11.04 -3.90 18.01
C GLU A 231 11.68 -5.27 18.27
N ASN A 232 12.93 -5.33 18.71
CA ASN A 232 13.67 -6.57 18.83
C ASN A 232 13.14 -7.47 19.97
N ILE A 233 12.58 -6.86 21.02
CA ILE A 233 12.05 -7.56 22.19
C ILE A 233 10.54 -7.79 22.13
N ILE A 234 9.86 -7.35 21.09
CA ILE A 234 8.39 -7.39 21.01
C ILE A 234 7.82 -8.81 21.11
N ASN A 235 8.54 -9.82 20.60
CA ASN A 235 8.11 -11.21 20.67
C ASN A 235 8.26 -11.76 22.10
N ASP A 236 9.29 -11.37 22.82
CA ASP A 236 9.49 -11.76 24.22
C ASP A 236 8.41 -11.09 25.10
N VAL A 237 8.20 -9.78 24.91
CA VAL A 237 7.11 -9.05 25.58
C VAL A 237 5.75 -9.65 25.27
N GLN A 238 5.51 -10.10 24.03
CA GLN A 238 4.27 -10.80 23.68
C GLN A 238 4.09 -12.09 24.46
N ALA A 239 5.11 -12.94 24.55
CA ALA A 239 5.06 -14.20 25.28
C ALA A 239 4.79 -13.98 26.77
N ASP A 240 5.44 -12.98 27.37
CA ASP A 240 5.25 -12.63 28.78
C ASP A 240 3.84 -12.10 29.04
N VAL A 241 3.33 -11.22 28.15
CA VAL A 241 1.94 -10.72 28.22
C VAL A 241 0.93 -11.86 28.14
N GLU A 242 1.12 -12.81 27.21
CA GLU A 242 0.27 -13.98 27.07
C GLU A 242 0.31 -14.83 28.35
N GLN A 243 1.47 -15.07 28.93
CA GLN A 243 1.64 -15.82 30.16
C GLN A 243 0.94 -15.17 31.36
N VAL A 244 1.09 -13.85 31.52
CA VAL A 244 0.41 -13.08 32.59
C VAL A 244 -1.11 -13.19 32.45
N LEU A 245 -1.64 -13.01 31.24
CA LEU A 245 -3.09 -13.09 30.99
C LEU A 245 -3.61 -14.52 31.20
N ARG A 246 -2.94 -15.56 30.70
CA ARG A 246 -3.32 -16.95 30.91
C ARG A 246 -3.41 -17.30 32.41
N THR A 247 -2.43 -16.83 33.19
CA THR A 247 -2.41 -17.04 34.66
C THR A 247 -3.57 -16.32 35.34
N ARG A 248 -3.85 -15.05 34.97
CA ARG A 248 -4.92 -14.26 35.57
C ARG A 248 -6.31 -14.77 35.20
N HIS A 249 -6.49 -15.17 33.95
CA HIS A 249 -7.75 -15.74 33.44
C HIS A 249 -7.90 -17.23 33.80
N LYS A 250 -6.92 -17.83 34.50
CA LYS A 250 -6.93 -19.25 34.93
C LYS A 250 -7.12 -20.21 33.74
N ILE A 251 -6.52 -19.90 32.62
CA ILE A 251 -6.58 -20.73 31.40
C ILE A 251 -5.69 -21.95 31.61
N LYS A 252 -6.26 -23.14 31.47
CA LYS A 252 -5.53 -24.42 31.65
C LYS A 252 -4.53 -24.60 30.51
N GLU A 253 -3.45 -25.33 30.81
CA GLU A 253 -2.48 -25.74 29.80
C GLU A 253 -3.18 -26.54 28.69
N GLY A 254 -2.91 -26.16 27.41
CA GLY A 254 -3.58 -26.74 26.24
C GLY A 254 -4.98 -26.18 25.91
N ALA A 255 -5.56 -25.31 26.75
CA ALA A 255 -6.80 -24.63 26.43
C ALA A 255 -6.55 -23.39 25.56
N ASN A 256 -7.54 -23.08 24.72
CA ASN A 256 -7.49 -21.87 23.88
C ASN A 256 -7.59 -20.59 24.72
N ASP A 257 -6.92 -19.56 24.27
CA ASP A 257 -6.98 -18.24 24.90
C ASP A 257 -8.34 -17.56 24.65
N ASP A 258 -8.83 -16.86 25.66
CA ASP A 258 -10.04 -16.03 25.61
C ASP A 258 -9.74 -14.59 25.21
N PHE A 259 -8.49 -14.32 24.82
CA PHE A 259 -7.97 -13.08 24.27
C PHE A 259 -7.16 -13.34 22.99
N THR A 260 -6.88 -12.28 22.26
CA THR A 260 -5.99 -12.32 21.09
C THR A 260 -4.95 -11.22 21.25
N VAL A 261 -3.68 -11.58 21.11
CA VAL A 261 -2.56 -10.61 21.07
C VAL A 261 -2.15 -10.44 19.61
N GLY A 262 -2.43 -9.26 19.07
CA GLY A 262 -2.00 -8.87 17.72
C GLY A 262 -0.67 -8.16 17.80
N ASN A 263 0.36 -8.72 17.20
CA ASN A 263 1.67 -8.11 17.07
C ASN A 263 1.69 -7.24 15.80
N MET A 264 1.86 -5.93 15.95
CA MET A 264 1.85 -5.01 14.81
C MET A 264 3.02 -5.25 13.85
N ALA A 265 4.17 -5.69 14.37
CA ALA A 265 5.32 -6.05 13.53
C ALA A 265 4.99 -7.27 12.64
N GLN A 266 4.35 -8.31 13.16
CA GLN A 266 3.93 -9.49 12.37
C GLN A 266 2.85 -9.14 11.34
N ILE A 267 1.90 -8.28 11.71
CA ILE A 267 0.87 -7.79 10.77
C ILE A 267 1.55 -7.07 9.61
N MET A 268 2.54 -6.22 9.92
CA MET A 268 3.35 -5.50 8.96
C MET A 268 4.10 -6.43 8.01
N GLU A 269 4.80 -7.41 8.56
CA GLU A 269 5.54 -8.41 7.79
C GLU A 269 4.62 -9.13 6.80
N THR A 270 3.47 -9.61 7.27
CA THR A 270 2.45 -10.27 6.44
C THR A 270 1.91 -9.34 5.34
N MET A 271 1.67 -8.06 5.65
CA MET A 271 1.24 -7.08 4.66
C MET A 271 2.32 -6.80 3.61
N MET A 272 3.59 -6.72 4.04
CA MET A 272 4.72 -6.55 3.13
C MET A 272 4.94 -7.76 2.23
N GLU A 273 4.82 -8.97 2.77
CA GLU A 273 4.85 -10.22 1.98
C GLU A 273 3.70 -10.26 0.96
N THR A 274 2.49 -9.93 1.39
CA THR A 274 1.32 -9.87 0.51
C THR A 274 1.53 -8.85 -0.62
N ALA A 275 2.01 -7.65 -0.30
CA ALA A 275 2.32 -6.62 -1.30
C ALA A 275 3.41 -7.10 -2.27
N ASN A 276 4.41 -7.85 -1.77
CA ASN A 276 5.46 -8.43 -2.61
C ASN A 276 4.91 -9.51 -3.54
N ASN A 277 4.07 -10.41 -3.05
CA ASN A 277 3.43 -11.46 -3.85
C ASN A 277 2.55 -10.87 -4.96
N ILE A 278 1.78 -9.82 -4.63
CA ILE A 278 0.98 -9.07 -5.63
C ILE A 278 1.92 -8.45 -6.68
N THR A 279 3.02 -7.83 -6.27
CA THR A 279 3.99 -7.21 -7.18
C THR A 279 4.60 -8.24 -8.14
N ILE A 280 4.95 -9.43 -7.64
CA ILE A 280 5.48 -10.54 -8.46
C ILE A 280 4.41 -11.01 -9.46
N LEU A 281 3.17 -11.21 -9.02
CA LEU A 281 2.07 -11.63 -9.89
C LEU A 281 1.82 -10.62 -11.02
N LEU A 282 1.78 -9.33 -10.68
CA LEU A 282 1.66 -8.26 -11.67
C LEU A 282 2.86 -8.25 -12.64
N GLY A 283 4.06 -8.50 -12.13
CA GLY A 283 5.27 -8.63 -12.95
C GLY A 283 5.19 -9.78 -13.94
N CYS A 284 4.65 -10.94 -13.54
CA CYS A 284 4.42 -12.08 -14.44
C CYS A 284 3.41 -11.75 -15.56
N ILE A 285 2.31 -11.08 -15.22
CA ILE A 285 1.30 -10.65 -16.21
C ILE A 285 1.94 -9.66 -17.21
N ALA A 286 2.73 -8.75 -16.70
CA ALA A 286 3.45 -7.77 -17.53
C ALA A 286 4.47 -8.45 -18.45
N ALA A 287 5.21 -9.47 -17.97
CA ALA A 287 6.13 -10.25 -18.79
C ALA A 287 5.42 -10.99 -19.93
N ILE A 288 4.26 -11.59 -19.64
CA ILE A 288 3.43 -12.26 -20.68
C ILE A 288 2.98 -11.22 -21.73
N SER A 289 2.50 -10.06 -21.31
CA SER A 289 2.08 -8.99 -22.22
C SER A 289 3.23 -8.53 -23.13
N LEU A 290 4.43 -8.44 -22.56
CA LEU A 290 5.63 -8.08 -23.29
C LEU A 290 6.05 -9.16 -24.32
N LEU A 291 5.91 -10.46 -23.96
CA LEU A 291 6.15 -11.57 -24.88
C LEU A 291 5.19 -11.53 -26.07
N VAL A 292 3.90 -11.25 -25.83
CA VAL A 292 2.90 -11.10 -26.89
C VAL A 292 3.28 -9.93 -27.82
N GLY A 293 3.73 -8.80 -27.26
CA GLY A 293 4.28 -7.68 -28.03
C GLY A 293 5.49 -8.09 -28.88
N GLY A 294 6.40 -8.90 -28.34
CA GLY A 294 7.56 -9.44 -29.03
C GLY A 294 7.19 -10.35 -30.21
N ILE A 295 6.21 -11.22 -30.06
CA ILE A 295 5.66 -12.03 -31.15
C ILE A 295 5.09 -11.12 -32.27
N GLY A 296 4.48 -10.02 -31.90
CA GLY A 296 4.06 -8.98 -32.84
C GLY A 296 5.23 -8.43 -33.67
N ILE A 297 6.37 -8.11 -33.01
CA ILE A 297 7.59 -7.68 -33.72
C ILE A 297 8.05 -8.74 -34.71
N MET A 298 8.15 -10.00 -34.27
CA MET A 298 8.57 -11.11 -35.12
C MET A 298 7.70 -11.25 -36.39
N ASN A 299 6.38 -11.20 -36.22
CA ASN A 299 5.44 -11.34 -37.33
C ASN A 299 5.58 -10.19 -38.35
N ILE A 300 5.83 -8.98 -37.90
CA ILE A 300 6.03 -7.83 -38.79
C ILE A 300 7.36 -7.93 -39.50
N MET A 301 8.40 -8.25 -38.77
CA MET A 301 9.73 -8.41 -39.37
C MET A 301 9.74 -9.52 -40.42
N LEU A 302 9.03 -10.64 -40.18
CA LEU A 302 8.86 -11.70 -41.19
C LEU A 302 8.11 -11.18 -42.42
N GLY A 303 7.03 -10.44 -42.25
CA GLY A 303 6.31 -9.79 -43.34
C GLY A 303 7.19 -8.79 -44.08
N SER A 304 7.97 -7.98 -43.40
CA SER A 304 8.92 -7.02 -44.02
C SER A 304 9.99 -7.75 -44.85
N VAL A 305 10.54 -8.84 -44.31
CA VAL A 305 11.51 -9.67 -45.08
C VAL A 305 10.88 -10.21 -46.36
N THR A 306 9.65 -10.72 -46.32
CA THR A 306 8.94 -11.25 -47.48
C THR A 306 8.66 -10.16 -48.53
N GLU A 307 8.17 -9.00 -48.10
CA GLU A 307 7.89 -7.86 -49.00
C GLU A 307 9.17 -7.30 -49.66
N ARG A 308 10.32 -7.38 -48.95
CA ARG A 308 11.62 -6.87 -49.43
C ARG A 308 12.56 -7.94 -49.94
N THR A 309 12.05 -9.15 -50.23
CA THR A 309 12.86 -10.32 -50.70
C THR A 309 13.72 -9.93 -51.90
N ARG A 310 13.14 -9.28 -52.90
CA ARG A 310 13.85 -8.86 -54.14
C ARG A 310 14.92 -7.79 -53.84
N GLU A 311 14.64 -6.84 -52.99
CA GLU A 311 15.60 -5.83 -52.55
C GLU A 311 16.80 -6.43 -51.84
N ILE A 312 16.57 -7.41 -50.94
CA ILE A 312 17.63 -8.17 -50.26
C ILE A 312 18.48 -8.93 -51.28
N GLY A 313 17.81 -9.56 -52.28
CA GLY A 313 18.49 -10.26 -53.34
C GLY A 313 19.41 -9.36 -54.17
N ILE A 314 18.96 -8.17 -54.53
CA ILE A 314 19.80 -7.18 -55.23
C ILE A 314 21.02 -6.77 -54.41
N ARG A 315 20.83 -6.49 -53.08
CA ARG A 315 21.95 -6.12 -52.22
C ARG A 315 22.98 -7.25 -52.09
N LYS A 316 22.54 -8.48 -51.97
CA LYS A 316 23.43 -9.65 -51.90
C LYS A 316 24.15 -9.89 -53.21
N ALA A 317 23.49 -9.70 -54.37
CA ALA A 317 24.11 -9.76 -55.70
C ALA A 317 25.20 -8.67 -55.91
N LEU A 318 25.03 -7.49 -55.24
CA LEU A 318 25.99 -6.41 -55.19
C LEU A 318 27.11 -6.59 -54.15
N GLY A 319 27.16 -7.74 -53.44
CA GLY A 319 28.22 -8.10 -52.50
C GLY A 319 27.93 -7.83 -51.03
N ALA A 320 26.68 -7.61 -50.63
CA ALA A 320 26.33 -7.52 -49.21
C ALA A 320 26.53 -8.86 -48.51
N THR A 321 27.29 -8.84 -47.43
CA THR A 321 27.59 -10.03 -46.59
C THR A 321 26.40 -10.43 -45.73
N TYR A 322 26.39 -11.66 -45.24
CA TYR A 322 25.42 -12.15 -44.24
C TYR A 322 25.27 -11.21 -43.06
N ASN A 323 26.41 -10.76 -42.50
CA ASN A 323 26.42 -9.88 -41.35
C ASN A 323 25.81 -8.50 -41.62
N ASN A 324 25.97 -7.98 -42.86
CA ASN A 324 25.40 -6.69 -43.24
C ASN A 324 23.88 -6.73 -43.24
N ILE A 325 23.29 -7.78 -43.82
CA ILE A 325 21.84 -7.98 -43.83
C ILE A 325 21.32 -8.27 -42.43
N LEU A 326 21.98 -9.16 -41.66
CA LEU A 326 21.60 -9.47 -40.29
C LEU A 326 21.56 -8.22 -39.41
N LEU A 327 22.66 -7.42 -39.42
CA LEU A 327 22.74 -6.19 -38.63
C LEU A 327 21.69 -5.16 -39.01
N GLN A 328 21.38 -5.03 -40.30
CA GLN A 328 20.35 -4.11 -40.78
C GLN A 328 18.98 -4.44 -40.13
N PHE A 329 18.53 -5.68 -40.19
CA PHE A 329 17.23 -6.10 -39.62
C PHE A 329 17.24 -6.09 -38.11
N LEU A 330 18.36 -6.38 -37.44
CA LEU A 330 18.51 -6.25 -35.97
C LEU A 330 18.40 -4.79 -35.54
N VAL A 331 19.04 -3.86 -36.26
CA VAL A 331 18.90 -2.42 -35.97
C VAL A 331 17.45 -1.97 -36.15
N GLU A 332 16.76 -2.48 -37.21
CA GLU A 332 15.34 -2.17 -37.44
C GLU A 332 14.47 -2.63 -36.26
N SER A 333 14.64 -3.86 -35.81
CA SER A 333 13.90 -4.39 -34.64
C SER A 333 14.22 -3.64 -33.34
N MET A 334 15.49 -3.21 -33.15
CA MET A 334 15.90 -2.41 -32.01
C MET A 334 15.24 -1.03 -32.03
N VAL A 335 15.17 -0.36 -33.18
CA VAL A 335 14.51 0.96 -33.34
C VAL A 335 13.03 0.84 -33.00
N ILE A 336 12.34 -0.24 -33.45
CA ILE A 336 10.94 -0.50 -33.07
C ILE A 336 10.82 -0.68 -31.57
N GLY A 337 11.71 -1.44 -30.94
CA GLY A 337 11.74 -1.66 -29.49
C GLY A 337 11.95 -0.37 -28.70
N ILE A 338 12.87 0.50 -29.14
CA ILE A 338 13.13 1.80 -28.50
C ILE A 338 11.92 2.73 -28.62
N ILE A 339 11.35 2.88 -29.81
CA ILE A 339 10.19 3.76 -30.03
C ILE A 339 9.00 3.25 -29.23
N GLY A 340 8.67 1.96 -29.34
CA GLY A 340 7.58 1.34 -28.60
C GLY A 340 7.79 1.42 -27.09
N GLY A 341 9.02 1.18 -26.63
CA GLY A 341 9.42 1.31 -25.24
C GLY A 341 9.25 2.72 -24.69
N THR A 342 9.74 3.73 -25.43
CA THR A 342 9.63 5.14 -25.02
C THR A 342 8.18 5.61 -24.94
N LEU A 343 7.37 5.27 -25.95
CA LEU A 343 5.94 5.58 -25.94
C LEU A 343 5.20 4.81 -24.82
N GLY A 344 5.58 3.56 -24.58
CA GLY A 344 5.07 2.75 -23.48
C GLY A 344 5.39 3.34 -22.11
N VAL A 345 6.62 3.87 -21.94
CA VAL A 345 7.01 4.60 -20.71
C VAL A 345 6.11 5.82 -20.49
N MET A 346 5.92 6.64 -21.50
CA MET A 346 5.05 7.82 -21.39
C MET A 346 3.61 7.44 -21.02
N LEU A 347 3.07 6.41 -21.67
CA LEU A 347 1.72 5.92 -21.41
C LEU A 347 1.61 5.30 -20.01
N GLY A 348 2.60 4.53 -19.57
CA GLY A 348 2.66 3.93 -18.24
C GLY A 348 2.73 4.96 -17.11
N ILE A 349 3.54 6.01 -17.27
CA ILE A 349 3.61 7.14 -16.35
C ILE A 349 2.26 7.87 -16.31
N GLY A 350 1.69 8.20 -17.48
CA GLY A 350 0.38 8.85 -17.57
C GLY A 350 -0.72 8.05 -16.89
N ALA A 351 -0.78 6.74 -17.13
CA ALA A 351 -1.73 5.85 -16.50
C ALA A 351 -1.54 5.80 -14.97
N SER A 352 -0.29 5.72 -14.50
CA SER A 352 0.02 5.75 -13.06
C SER A 352 -0.45 7.04 -12.39
N CYS A 353 -0.25 8.20 -13.04
CA CYS A 353 -0.72 9.48 -12.53
C CYS A 353 -2.26 9.57 -12.48
N ILE A 354 -2.94 9.05 -13.50
CA ILE A 354 -4.41 9.01 -13.53
C ILE A 354 -4.94 8.10 -12.41
N ILE A 355 -4.39 6.90 -12.24
CA ILE A 355 -4.78 5.99 -11.17
C ILE A 355 -4.54 6.63 -9.80
N SER A 356 -3.41 7.30 -9.61
CA SER A 356 -3.10 8.03 -8.37
C SER A 356 -4.14 9.09 -8.06
N SER A 357 -4.53 9.89 -9.05
CA SER A 357 -5.49 10.98 -8.85
C SER A 357 -6.93 10.49 -8.64
N MET A 358 -7.35 9.40 -9.30
CA MET A 358 -8.72 8.89 -9.21
C MET A 358 -8.93 7.96 -8.00
N ALA A 359 -7.96 7.12 -7.70
CA ALA A 359 -8.06 6.12 -6.63
C ALA A 359 -7.46 6.60 -5.29
N GLY A 360 -6.81 7.77 -5.25
CA GLY A 360 -6.11 8.27 -4.06
C GLY A 360 -4.91 7.39 -3.65
N TRP A 361 -4.41 6.56 -4.55
CA TRP A 361 -3.27 5.68 -4.28
C TRP A 361 -1.97 6.40 -4.57
N ASN A 362 -1.06 6.40 -3.61
CA ASN A 362 0.28 6.91 -3.85
C ASN A 362 1.02 5.96 -4.79
N THR A 363 1.24 6.40 -6.03
CA THR A 363 2.09 5.67 -6.98
C THR A 363 3.50 6.24 -6.91
N VAL A 364 4.48 5.37 -6.73
CA VAL A 364 5.90 5.75 -6.71
C VAL A 364 6.52 5.35 -8.04
N ILE A 365 6.82 6.35 -8.87
CA ILE A 365 7.49 6.14 -10.14
C ILE A 365 8.98 5.93 -9.86
N SER A 366 9.43 4.69 -9.96
CA SER A 366 10.84 4.33 -9.77
C SER A 366 11.62 4.53 -11.08
N VAL A 367 12.69 5.31 -11.04
CA VAL A 367 13.62 5.46 -12.18
C VAL A 367 14.18 4.10 -12.61
N TRP A 368 14.47 3.21 -11.64
CA TRP A 368 14.93 1.86 -11.93
C TRP A 368 13.90 1.03 -12.71
N ALA A 369 12.61 1.19 -12.41
CA ALA A 369 11.55 0.51 -13.15
C ALA A 369 11.51 0.97 -14.62
N ILE A 370 11.70 2.25 -14.87
CA ILE A 370 11.79 2.81 -16.23
C ILE A 370 12.99 2.24 -16.98
N VAL A 371 14.17 2.26 -16.35
CA VAL A 371 15.41 1.74 -16.97
C VAL A 371 15.26 0.25 -17.30
N ILE A 372 14.76 -0.54 -16.36
CA ILE A 372 14.53 -1.98 -16.56
C ILE A 372 13.51 -2.20 -17.69
N ALA A 373 12.39 -1.46 -17.73
CA ALA A 373 11.37 -1.61 -18.76
C ALA A 373 11.92 -1.29 -20.16
N VAL A 374 12.75 -0.26 -20.29
CA VAL A 374 13.40 0.09 -21.58
C VAL A 374 14.40 -0.99 -21.99
N ILE A 375 15.25 -1.46 -21.08
CA ILE A 375 16.22 -2.54 -21.37
C ILE A 375 15.47 -3.82 -21.81
N PHE A 376 14.40 -4.18 -21.11
CA PHE A 376 13.58 -5.33 -21.50
C PHE A 376 12.91 -5.14 -22.87
N SER A 377 12.38 -3.95 -23.17
CA SER A 377 11.77 -3.64 -24.45
C SER A 377 12.76 -3.80 -25.61
N VAL A 378 13.97 -3.27 -25.45
CA VAL A 378 15.05 -3.42 -26.44
C VAL A 378 15.49 -4.88 -26.54
N GLY A 379 15.64 -5.57 -25.40
CA GLY A 379 15.99 -7.00 -25.35
C GLY A 379 14.98 -7.87 -26.09
N ILE A 380 13.69 -7.62 -25.91
CA ILE A 380 12.61 -8.32 -26.62
C ILE A 380 12.64 -8.00 -28.12
N GLY A 381 12.83 -6.71 -28.48
CA GLY A 381 13.00 -6.32 -29.88
C GLY A 381 14.14 -7.09 -30.55
N LEU A 382 15.28 -7.19 -29.90
CA LEU A 382 16.43 -7.97 -30.40
C LEU A 382 16.12 -9.47 -30.45
N PHE A 383 15.60 -10.07 -29.38
CA PHE A 383 15.34 -11.50 -29.29
C PHE A 383 14.37 -11.97 -30.41
N PHE A 384 13.24 -11.29 -30.54
CA PHE A 384 12.24 -11.63 -31.56
C PHE A 384 12.65 -11.13 -32.97
N GLY A 385 13.60 -10.20 -33.07
CA GLY A 385 14.19 -9.75 -34.33
C GLY A 385 15.24 -10.69 -34.91
N ILE A 386 15.91 -11.51 -34.08
CA ILE A 386 16.99 -12.44 -34.55
C ILE A 386 16.49 -13.42 -35.60
N TYR A 387 15.34 -14.07 -35.38
CA TYR A 387 14.83 -15.06 -36.28
C TYR A 387 14.52 -14.52 -37.68
N PRO A 388 13.74 -13.41 -37.82
CA PRO A 388 13.50 -12.78 -39.13
C PRO A 388 14.78 -12.26 -39.79
N ALA A 389 15.67 -11.63 -39.01
CA ALA A 389 16.94 -11.13 -39.52
C ALA A 389 17.85 -12.24 -40.09
N ARG A 390 17.93 -13.38 -39.38
CA ARG A 390 18.62 -14.55 -39.84
C ARG A 390 17.99 -15.12 -41.13
N LYS A 391 16.67 -15.18 -41.19
CA LYS A 391 15.95 -15.65 -42.41
C LYS A 391 16.26 -14.78 -43.61
N ALA A 392 16.25 -13.45 -43.44
CA ALA A 392 16.63 -12.48 -44.47
C ALA A 392 18.09 -12.65 -44.93
N ALA A 393 19.01 -12.81 -43.95
CA ALA A 393 20.44 -12.99 -44.27
C ALA A 393 20.80 -14.29 -44.95
N LEU A 394 19.97 -15.34 -44.83
CA LEU A 394 20.15 -16.64 -45.46
C LEU A 394 19.49 -16.78 -46.88
N LEU A 395 18.73 -15.75 -47.34
CA LEU A 395 18.12 -15.80 -48.67
C LEU A 395 19.17 -15.99 -49.78
N ASP A 396 18.89 -16.89 -50.72
CA ASP A 396 19.72 -17.05 -51.91
C ASP A 396 19.44 -15.87 -52.87
N PRO A 397 20.45 -15.18 -53.40
CA PRO A 397 20.26 -14.07 -54.34
C PRO A 397 19.49 -14.47 -55.59
N ILE A 398 19.68 -15.71 -56.11
CA ILE A 398 19.03 -16.16 -57.33
C ILE A 398 17.53 -16.37 -57.07
N ASP A 399 17.21 -17.06 -55.98
CA ASP A 399 15.82 -17.31 -55.59
C ASP A 399 15.09 -16.01 -55.21
N ALA A 400 15.79 -15.10 -54.54
CA ALA A 400 15.22 -13.82 -54.14
C ALA A 400 14.90 -12.91 -55.33
N LEU A 401 15.67 -12.97 -56.42
CA LEU A 401 15.44 -12.21 -57.64
C LEU A 401 14.31 -12.78 -58.52
N ARG A 402 14.00 -14.10 -58.36
CA ARG A 402 12.89 -14.80 -59.07
C ARG A 402 11.55 -14.65 -58.31
N TYR A 403 11.57 -14.12 -57.12
CA TYR A 403 10.35 -13.93 -56.32
C TYR A 403 9.50 -12.79 -56.95
N GLU A 404 8.29 -13.13 -57.40
CA GLU A 404 7.28 -12.20 -57.89
C GLU A 404 6.47 -11.60 -56.77
#